data_c0d30a5847286a5bb4376319910b11b1
#
_entry.id   c0d30a5847286a5bb4376319910b11b1
#
_cell.length_a   1.000
_cell.length_b   1.000
_cell.length_c   1.000
_cell.angle_alpha   90.00
_cell.angle_beta   90.00
_cell.angle_gamma   90.00
#
_symmetry.space_group_name_H-M   'P 1'
#
loop_
_entity.id
_entity.type
_entity.pdbx_description
1 polymer ?
#
loop_
_entity_poly.entity_id
_entity_poly.type
_entity_poly.pdbx_seq_one_letter_code
_entity_poly.pdbx_strand_id
1 'polypeptide(L)'
;MCVPLILGFSDEDMVGTIQPHEDALVVTLRIGGHDARRVMVDQGSAVDVMYPDLYEGLGLKLEDLTTYNSPLVSFEGRLVTPKGLIRLPVQSGTDVVEVDFIVVDVFSPYTAILGKPWLHTLKAISFTLHQKVKYPSGDQVYRLRKQNDRCARSEPSIYVRVNLFIQQKLI
;
A
#
# COMPACT_ATOMS: atom_id res chain seq x y z
N MET A 1 -25.26 9.65 23.44
CA MET A 1 -24.45 10.68 22.75
C MET A 1 -23.22 10.00 22.18
N CYS A 2 -23.13 9.87 20.87
CA CYS A 2 -21.95 9.30 20.23
C CYS A 2 -20.83 10.35 20.22
N VAL A 3 -19.76 10.10 20.96
CA VAL A 3 -18.56 10.96 20.85
C VAL A 3 -17.89 10.63 19.52
N PRO A 4 -17.68 11.60 18.63
CA PRO A 4 -17.02 11.32 17.36
C PRO A 4 -15.59 10.84 17.61
N LEU A 5 -15.22 9.74 16.95
CA LEU A 5 -13.87 9.21 17.00
C LEU A 5 -12.95 10.15 16.22
N ILE A 6 -12.00 10.78 16.90
CA ILE A 6 -11.04 11.69 16.28
C ILE A 6 -9.78 10.91 15.93
N LEU A 7 -9.43 10.88 14.63
CA LEU A 7 -8.18 10.35 14.15
C LEU A 7 -7.17 11.48 13.98
N GLY A 8 -6.00 11.31 14.58
CA GLY A 8 -4.92 12.28 14.47
C GLY A 8 -3.56 11.68 14.81
N PHE A 9 -2.51 12.43 14.54
CA PHE A 9 -1.15 12.11 14.94
C PHE A 9 -0.63 13.16 15.92
N SER A 10 0.13 12.68 16.89
CA SER A 10 0.77 13.52 17.93
C SER A 10 2.23 13.11 18.10
N ASP A 11 2.98 13.85 18.90
CA ASP A 11 4.39 13.54 19.19
C ASP A 11 4.56 12.15 19.83
N GLU A 12 3.55 11.66 20.53
CA GLU A 12 3.55 10.30 21.10
C GLU A 12 3.63 9.21 20.01
N ASP A 13 3.16 9.51 18.80
CA ASP A 13 3.22 8.60 17.67
C ASP A 13 4.63 8.47 17.08
N MET A 14 5.55 9.35 17.43
CA MET A 14 6.95 9.31 16.99
C MET A 14 7.77 8.25 17.71
N VAL A 15 7.25 7.68 18.80
CA VAL A 15 7.96 6.64 19.56
C VAL A 15 8.24 5.43 18.65
N GLY A 16 9.52 5.07 18.56
CA GLY A 16 10.01 3.96 17.73
C GLY A 16 10.44 4.36 16.32
N THR A 17 10.39 5.66 15.96
CA THR A 17 10.95 6.17 14.71
C THR A 17 12.27 6.88 14.97
N ILE A 18 13.27 6.63 14.14
CA ILE A 18 14.56 7.33 14.18
C ILE A 18 14.47 8.52 13.23
N GLN A 19 14.65 9.71 13.76
CA GLN A 19 14.61 10.95 12.98
C GLN A 19 16.03 11.49 12.72
N PRO A 20 16.29 12.17 11.58
CA PRO A 20 15.44 12.33 10.41
C PRO A 20 15.41 11.06 9.52
N HIS A 21 14.30 10.79 8.85
CA HIS A 21 14.19 9.72 7.87
C HIS A 21 13.37 10.15 6.65
N GLU A 22 13.68 9.57 5.51
CA GLU A 22 12.93 9.73 4.25
C GLU A 22 12.30 8.39 3.80
N ASP A 23 12.11 7.47 4.73
CA ASP A 23 11.66 6.14 4.44
C ASP A 23 10.19 6.11 3.99
N ALA A 24 9.89 5.27 3.01
CA ALA A 24 8.53 4.92 2.68
C ALA A 24 7.85 4.19 3.85
N LEU A 25 6.54 4.33 3.94
CA LEU A 25 5.75 3.58 4.92
C LEU A 25 5.50 2.17 4.37
N VAL A 26 6.22 1.20 4.90
CA VAL A 26 6.18 -0.20 4.47
C VAL A 26 5.64 -1.07 5.60
N VAL A 27 4.68 -1.90 5.28
CA VAL A 27 3.95 -2.74 6.23
C VAL A 27 3.88 -4.19 5.76
N THR A 28 3.54 -5.10 6.68
CA THR A 28 3.16 -6.47 6.37
C THR A 28 1.66 -6.60 6.58
N LEU A 29 0.95 -7.10 5.59
CA LEU A 29 -0.48 -7.33 5.62
C LEU A 29 -0.83 -8.70 5.06
N ARG A 30 -1.99 -9.21 5.46
CA ARG A 30 -2.52 -10.44 4.87
C ARG A 30 -3.35 -10.10 3.64
N ILE A 31 -2.88 -10.53 2.47
CA ILE A 31 -3.52 -10.28 1.18
C ILE A 31 -3.87 -11.63 0.54
N GLY A 32 -5.14 -11.84 0.19
CA GLY A 32 -5.59 -13.09 -0.41
C GLY A 32 -5.30 -14.32 0.46
N GLY A 33 -5.28 -14.16 1.78
CA GLY A 33 -4.98 -15.23 2.73
C GLY A 33 -3.49 -15.53 2.94
N HIS A 34 -2.58 -14.74 2.35
CA HIS A 34 -1.13 -14.87 2.48
C HIS A 34 -0.50 -13.63 3.10
N ASP A 35 0.56 -13.83 3.88
CA ASP A 35 1.29 -12.73 4.49
C ASP A 35 2.18 -12.03 3.46
N ALA A 36 1.73 -10.88 2.98
CA ALA A 36 2.46 -10.03 2.06
C ALA A 36 3.37 -9.08 2.86
N ARG A 37 4.67 -9.20 2.63
CA ARG A 37 5.67 -8.30 3.19
C ARG A 37 6.02 -7.21 2.19
N ARG A 38 6.64 -6.14 2.65
CA ARG A 38 7.06 -5.01 1.81
C ARG A 38 5.91 -4.38 1.02
N VAL A 39 4.76 -4.23 1.67
CA VAL A 39 3.62 -3.51 1.11
C VAL A 39 3.80 -2.04 1.43
N MET A 40 3.91 -1.20 0.40
CA MET A 40 4.02 0.25 0.56
C MET A 40 2.65 0.87 0.70
N VAL A 41 2.47 1.73 1.70
CA VAL A 41 1.28 2.59 1.82
C VAL A 41 1.62 3.96 1.25
N ASP A 42 0.93 4.36 0.19
CA ASP A 42 1.16 5.61 -0.53
C ASP A 42 -0.15 6.38 -0.73
N GLN A 43 -0.36 7.41 0.08
CA GLN A 43 -1.52 8.29 -0.04
C GLN A 43 -1.53 9.13 -1.33
N GLY A 44 -0.42 9.19 -2.06
CA GLY A 44 -0.33 9.83 -3.37
C GLY A 44 -0.83 8.95 -4.51
N SER A 45 -0.88 7.63 -4.33
CA SER A 45 -1.34 6.71 -5.37
C SER A 45 -2.85 6.72 -5.52
N ALA A 46 -3.32 6.91 -6.75
CA ALA A 46 -4.75 6.88 -7.09
C ALA A 46 -5.33 5.47 -7.22
N VAL A 47 -4.48 4.45 -7.23
CA VAL A 47 -4.84 3.04 -7.39
C VAL A 47 -4.06 2.16 -6.44
N ASP A 48 -4.57 0.96 -6.20
CA ASP A 48 -3.86 -0.10 -5.50
C ASP A 48 -3.19 -1.01 -6.54
N VAL A 49 -1.91 -1.30 -6.37
CA VAL A 49 -1.07 -1.99 -7.38
C VAL A 49 -0.49 -3.26 -6.80
N MET A 50 -0.49 -4.31 -7.60
CA MET A 50 0.18 -5.57 -7.30
C MET A 50 1.35 -5.80 -8.25
N TYR A 51 2.51 -6.10 -7.68
CA TYR A 51 3.73 -6.40 -8.42
C TYR A 51 3.95 -7.90 -8.62
N PRO A 52 4.86 -8.31 -9.54
CA PRO A 52 5.06 -9.71 -9.89
C PRO A 52 5.34 -10.63 -8.70
N ASP A 53 6.16 -10.22 -7.74
CA ASP A 53 6.50 -11.05 -6.58
C ASP A 53 5.26 -11.54 -5.82
N LEU A 54 4.31 -10.66 -5.58
CA LEU A 54 3.07 -11.03 -4.89
C LEU A 54 2.13 -11.82 -5.80
N TYR A 55 2.01 -11.40 -7.05
CA TYR A 55 1.19 -12.07 -8.06
C TYR A 55 1.60 -13.54 -8.23
N GLU A 56 2.89 -13.78 -8.38
CA GLU A 56 3.45 -15.14 -8.51
C GLU A 56 3.35 -15.92 -7.18
N GLY A 57 3.64 -15.24 -6.06
CA GLY A 57 3.56 -15.85 -4.73
C GLY A 57 2.15 -16.32 -4.35
N LEU A 58 1.12 -15.66 -4.86
CA LEU A 58 -0.29 -16.06 -4.68
C LEU A 58 -0.72 -17.18 -5.66
N GLY A 59 0.13 -17.56 -6.60
CA GLY A 59 -0.20 -18.58 -7.62
C GLY A 59 -1.26 -18.13 -8.63
N LEU A 60 -1.41 -16.82 -8.82
CA LEU A 60 -2.39 -16.25 -9.74
C LEU A 60 -1.99 -16.46 -11.20
N LYS A 61 -2.99 -16.63 -12.05
CA LYS A 61 -2.85 -16.78 -13.50
C LYS A 61 -3.56 -15.66 -14.23
N LEU A 62 -3.24 -15.46 -15.50
CA LEU A 62 -3.91 -14.44 -16.34
C LEU A 62 -5.43 -14.65 -16.41
N GLU A 63 -5.89 -15.90 -16.38
CA GLU A 63 -7.32 -16.25 -16.38
C GLU A 63 -8.06 -15.80 -15.11
N ASP A 64 -7.33 -15.56 -14.01
CA ASP A 64 -7.90 -15.05 -12.75
C ASP A 64 -8.14 -13.54 -12.79
N LEU A 65 -7.56 -12.85 -13.77
CA LEU A 65 -7.64 -11.40 -13.88
C LEU A 65 -8.80 -10.97 -14.77
N THR A 66 -9.46 -9.87 -14.33
CA THR A 66 -10.40 -9.15 -15.20
C THR A 66 -9.64 -8.18 -16.10
N THR A 67 -10.14 -7.96 -17.30
CA THR A 67 -9.53 -7.01 -18.24
C THR A 67 -9.53 -5.59 -17.66
N TYR A 68 -8.38 -4.94 -17.74
CA TYR A 68 -8.21 -3.53 -17.37
C TYR A 68 -7.45 -2.83 -18.48
N ASN A 69 -8.11 -1.92 -19.18
CA ASN A 69 -7.59 -1.33 -20.43
C ASN A 69 -6.98 0.07 -20.27
N SER A 70 -7.09 0.65 -19.07
CA SER A 70 -6.51 1.97 -18.83
C SER A 70 -5.01 1.87 -18.59
N PRO A 71 -4.17 2.58 -19.38
CA PRO A 71 -2.74 2.61 -19.11
C PRO A 71 -2.45 3.35 -17.81
N LEU A 72 -1.43 2.89 -17.12
CA LEU A 72 -0.88 3.56 -15.96
C LEU A 72 0.30 4.42 -16.41
N VAL A 73 0.40 5.61 -15.84
CA VAL A 73 1.53 6.51 -16.11
C VAL A 73 2.40 6.57 -14.86
N SER A 74 3.68 6.19 -14.99
CA SER A 74 4.64 6.36 -13.91
C SER A 74 4.99 7.84 -13.71
N PHE A 75 5.56 8.16 -12.55
CA PHE A 75 6.04 9.52 -12.26
C PHE A 75 7.03 10.04 -13.34
N GLU A 76 7.81 9.14 -13.92
CA GLU A 76 8.75 9.46 -15.01
C GLU A 76 8.06 9.62 -16.39
N GLY A 77 6.73 9.54 -16.43
CA GLY A 77 5.96 9.64 -17.68
C GLY A 77 5.95 8.37 -18.53
N ARG A 78 6.44 7.24 -18.00
CA ARG A 78 6.40 5.96 -18.73
C ARG A 78 5.01 5.36 -18.65
N LEU A 79 4.50 4.88 -19.77
CA LEU A 79 3.27 4.11 -19.84
C LEU A 79 3.54 2.67 -19.42
N VAL A 80 2.72 2.19 -18.50
CA VAL A 80 2.70 0.80 -18.06
C VAL A 80 1.36 0.19 -18.43
N THR A 81 1.37 -0.86 -19.24
CA THR A 81 0.15 -1.61 -19.58
C THR A 81 -0.10 -2.64 -18.50
N PRO A 82 -1.22 -2.56 -17.78
CA PRO A 82 -1.56 -3.57 -16.77
C PRO A 82 -1.81 -4.94 -17.38
N LYS A 83 -1.51 -6.00 -16.62
CA LYS A 83 -1.94 -7.38 -16.95
C LYS A 83 -3.45 -7.55 -16.78
N GLY A 84 -4.03 -6.85 -15.84
CA GLY A 84 -5.44 -6.92 -15.52
C GLY A 84 -5.71 -6.42 -14.10
N LEU A 85 -6.90 -6.73 -13.61
CA LEU A 85 -7.37 -6.35 -12.28
C LEU A 85 -7.83 -7.59 -11.53
N ILE A 86 -7.53 -7.63 -10.22
CA ILE A 86 -8.01 -8.68 -9.33
C ILE A 86 -8.52 -8.10 -8.02
N ARG A 87 -9.65 -8.60 -7.55
CA ARG A 87 -10.19 -8.26 -6.22
C ARG A 87 -9.77 -9.31 -5.21
N LEU A 88 -9.10 -8.86 -4.15
CA LEU A 88 -8.62 -9.71 -3.07
C LEU A 88 -8.91 -9.09 -1.71
N PRO A 89 -9.18 -9.92 -0.68
CA PRO A 89 -9.30 -9.43 0.68
C PRO A 89 -7.94 -9.01 1.22
N VAL A 90 -7.91 -7.85 1.85
CA VAL A 90 -6.76 -7.33 2.62
C VAL A 90 -7.15 -7.27 4.07
N GLN A 91 -6.48 -8.05 4.89
CA GLN A 91 -6.73 -8.10 6.34
C GLN A 91 -5.71 -7.25 7.08
N SER A 92 -6.22 -6.36 7.90
CA SER A 92 -5.46 -5.51 8.80
C SER A 92 -6.04 -5.68 10.21
N GLY A 93 -5.30 -6.34 11.10
CA GLY A 93 -5.86 -6.73 12.38
C GLY A 93 -7.07 -7.66 12.23
N THR A 94 -8.22 -7.24 12.75
CA THR A 94 -9.50 -7.95 12.62
C THR A 94 -10.34 -7.48 11.45
N ASP A 95 -9.96 -6.38 10.81
CA ASP A 95 -10.70 -5.79 9.69
C ASP A 95 -10.26 -6.39 8.37
N VAL A 96 -11.23 -6.74 7.53
CA VAL A 96 -11.01 -7.26 6.19
C VAL A 96 -11.71 -6.35 5.19
N VAL A 97 -10.96 -5.90 4.19
CA VAL A 97 -11.45 -5.01 3.14
C VAL A 97 -11.14 -5.63 1.78
N GLU A 98 -12.13 -5.67 0.89
CA GLU A 98 -11.92 -6.07 -0.50
C GLU A 98 -11.23 -4.93 -1.27
N VAL A 99 -10.14 -5.27 -1.94
CA VAL A 99 -9.31 -4.32 -2.68
C VAL A 99 -9.17 -4.75 -4.13
N ASP A 100 -9.38 -3.82 -5.04
CA ASP A 100 -9.16 -4.02 -6.47
C ASP A 100 -7.71 -3.67 -6.82
N PHE A 101 -6.88 -4.69 -6.98
CA PHE A 101 -5.49 -4.53 -7.38
C PHE A 101 -5.34 -4.48 -8.88
N ILE A 102 -4.63 -3.48 -9.37
CA ILE A 102 -4.15 -3.46 -10.76
C ILE A 102 -2.83 -4.21 -10.79
N VAL A 103 -2.78 -5.30 -11.55
CA VAL A 103 -1.60 -6.15 -11.67
C VAL A 103 -0.71 -5.62 -12.79
N VAL A 104 0.54 -5.36 -12.46
CA VAL A 104 1.54 -4.86 -13.40
C VAL A 104 2.74 -5.81 -13.50
N ASP A 105 3.42 -5.79 -14.64
CA ASP A 105 4.61 -6.60 -14.91
C ASP A 105 5.84 -5.70 -15.00
N VAL A 106 6.13 -5.03 -13.91
CA VAL A 106 7.32 -4.19 -13.77
C VAL A 106 8.02 -4.51 -12.47
N PHE A 107 9.33 -4.39 -12.46
CA PHE A 107 10.11 -4.61 -11.24
C PHE A 107 9.79 -3.55 -10.20
N SER A 108 9.66 -3.98 -8.95
CA SER A 108 9.54 -3.10 -7.79
C SER A 108 10.18 -3.78 -6.57
N PRO A 109 10.82 -3.02 -5.68
CA PRO A 109 11.26 -3.54 -4.39
C PRO A 109 10.08 -3.86 -3.46
N TYR A 110 8.89 -3.35 -3.78
CA TYR A 110 7.65 -3.60 -3.03
C TYR A 110 6.83 -4.71 -3.69
N THR A 111 6.05 -5.41 -2.89
CA THR A 111 5.15 -6.47 -3.37
C THR A 111 3.80 -5.91 -3.82
N ALA A 112 3.38 -4.82 -3.20
CA ALA A 112 2.16 -4.09 -3.54
C ALA A 112 2.26 -2.64 -3.10
N ILE A 113 1.39 -1.80 -3.67
CA ILE A 113 1.12 -0.44 -3.20
C ILE A 113 -0.34 -0.37 -2.81
N LEU A 114 -0.61 0.08 -1.60
CA LEU A 114 -1.95 0.44 -1.14
C LEU A 114 -2.10 1.96 -1.14
N GLY A 115 -2.95 2.43 -2.03
CA GLY A 115 -3.16 3.85 -2.28
C GLY A 115 -4.44 4.41 -1.65
N LYS A 116 -4.93 5.49 -2.25
CA LYS A 116 -6.16 6.16 -1.81
C LYS A 116 -7.38 5.24 -1.74
N PRO A 117 -7.64 4.31 -2.69
CA PRO A 117 -8.82 3.48 -2.62
C PRO A 117 -8.88 2.65 -1.33
N TRP A 118 -7.78 2.00 -0.96
CA TRP A 118 -7.70 1.23 0.28
C TRP A 118 -7.82 2.13 1.52
N LEU A 119 -7.07 3.25 1.55
CA LEU A 119 -7.12 4.20 2.66
C LEU A 119 -8.52 4.77 2.87
N HIS A 120 -9.21 5.13 1.78
CA HIS A 120 -10.57 5.66 1.84
C HIS A 120 -11.57 4.62 2.33
N THR A 121 -11.45 3.37 1.90
CA THR A 121 -12.35 2.29 2.34
C THR A 121 -12.21 2.03 3.83
N LEU A 122 -11.00 2.06 4.37
CA LEU A 122 -10.73 1.96 5.80
C LEU A 122 -11.03 3.25 6.58
N LYS A 123 -11.28 4.36 5.90
CA LYS A 123 -11.32 5.69 6.51
C LYS A 123 -10.03 5.99 7.28
N ALA A 124 -8.92 5.54 6.70
CA ALA A 124 -7.61 5.60 7.31
C ALA A 124 -6.89 6.91 6.99
N ILE A 125 -6.01 7.28 7.90
CA ILE A 125 -5.01 8.32 7.70
C ILE A 125 -3.62 7.73 7.81
N SER A 126 -2.71 8.17 6.95
CA SER A 126 -1.31 7.75 6.98
C SER A 126 -0.40 8.95 7.13
N PHE A 127 0.70 8.75 7.85
CA PHE A 127 1.70 9.79 8.03
C PHE A 127 3.10 9.17 8.02
N THR A 128 3.86 9.50 7.00
CA THR A 128 5.20 8.93 6.78
C THR A 128 6.18 9.31 7.86
N LEU A 129 6.10 10.53 8.40
CA LEU A 129 6.95 10.98 9.50
C LEU A 129 6.84 10.04 10.72
N HIS A 130 5.64 9.61 11.06
CA HIS A 130 5.40 8.71 12.19
C HIS A 130 5.45 7.23 11.81
N GLN A 131 5.59 6.90 10.51
CA GLN A 131 5.62 5.53 9.99
C GLN A 131 4.42 4.69 10.44
N LYS A 132 3.23 5.29 10.42
CA LYS A 132 1.99 4.68 10.92
C LYS A 132 0.81 4.99 10.02
N VAL A 133 -0.14 4.05 10.04
CA VAL A 133 -1.49 4.21 9.53
C VAL A 133 -2.45 4.04 10.69
N LYS A 134 -3.41 4.93 10.81
CA LYS A 134 -4.49 4.83 11.80
C LYS A 134 -5.83 4.76 11.10
N TYR A 135 -6.72 3.91 11.59
CA TYR A 135 -8.09 3.81 11.09
C TYR A 135 -9.06 3.42 12.20
N PRO A 136 -10.35 3.77 12.08
CA PRO A 136 -11.36 3.36 13.04
C PRO A 136 -11.69 1.87 12.87
N SER A 137 -11.74 1.13 13.97
CA SER A 137 -12.16 -0.25 14.03
C SER A 137 -13.13 -0.42 15.21
N GLY A 138 -14.43 -0.52 14.93
CA GLY A 138 -15.46 -0.41 15.97
C GLY A 138 -15.38 0.91 16.73
N ASP A 139 -15.29 0.84 18.05
CA ASP A 139 -15.19 2.01 18.94
C ASP A 139 -13.74 2.43 19.23
N GLN A 140 -12.78 1.80 18.56
CA GLN A 140 -11.36 2.01 18.82
C GLN A 140 -10.61 2.50 17.57
N VAL A 141 -9.43 3.08 17.78
CA VAL A 141 -8.48 3.40 16.72
C VAL A 141 -7.45 2.29 16.61
N TYR A 142 -7.42 1.61 15.47
CA TYR A 142 -6.37 0.66 15.15
C TYR A 142 -5.15 1.36 14.55
N ARG A 143 -3.96 0.85 14.87
CA ARG A 143 -2.68 1.40 14.41
C ARG A 143 -1.87 0.33 13.69
N LEU A 144 -1.56 0.58 12.44
CA LEU A 144 -0.65 -0.23 11.65
C LEU A 144 0.73 0.44 11.67
N ARG A 145 1.75 -0.32 12.02
CA ARG A 145 3.13 0.18 12.16
C ARG A 145 4.01 -0.32 11.04
N LYS A 146 5.09 0.41 10.78
CA LYS A 146 6.16 -0.01 9.89
C LYS A 146 6.67 -1.40 10.26
N GLN A 147 6.93 -2.20 9.26
CA GLN A 147 7.64 -3.46 9.41
C GLN A 147 9.11 -3.17 9.79
N ASN A 148 9.56 -3.69 10.93
CA ASN A 148 10.97 -3.62 11.32
C ASN A 148 11.74 -4.73 10.60
N ASP A 149 12.06 -4.53 9.34
CA ASP A 149 12.99 -5.40 8.63
C ASP A 149 14.43 -4.98 8.94
N ARG A 150 15.11 -5.78 9.75
CA ARG A 150 16.56 -5.62 9.96
C ARG A 150 17.35 -5.80 8.66
N CYS A 151 16.75 -6.36 7.62
CA CYS A 151 17.33 -6.53 6.29
C CYS A 151 17.28 -5.28 5.42
N ALA A 152 16.44 -4.29 5.71
CA ALA A 152 16.36 -3.07 4.90
C ALA A 152 17.55 -2.11 5.07
N ARG A 153 18.50 -2.42 5.97
CA ARG A 153 19.66 -1.56 6.24
C ARG A 153 20.87 -1.79 5.33
N SER A 154 20.84 -2.76 4.42
CA SER A 154 22.02 -3.13 3.62
C SER A 154 21.91 -2.85 2.12
N GLU A 155 20.87 -2.20 1.65
CA GLU A 155 20.78 -1.84 0.24
C GLU A 155 21.10 -0.37 0.05
N PRO A 156 22.09 -0.07 -0.82
CA PRO A 156 22.47 1.31 -1.08
C PRO A 156 21.32 2.06 -1.75
N SER A 157 21.21 3.35 -1.45
CA SER A 157 20.22 4.33 -1.90
C SER A 157 20.15 4.56 -3.43
N ILE A 158 20.45 3.55 -4.24
CA ILE A 158 20.40 3.59 -5.72
C ILE A 158 19.02 3.13 -6.24
N TYR A 159 18.14 2.64 -5.35
CA TYR A 159 16.77 2.36 -5.77
C TYR A 159 16.05 3.69 -5.99
N VAL A 160 16.12 4.08 -7.25
CA VAL A 160 15.28 5.11 -7.83
C VAL A 160 13.90 5.01 -7.21
N ARG A 161 13.46 6.07 -6.55
CA ARG A 161 12.09 6.24 -6.11
C ARG A 161 11.19 6.00 -7.31
N VAL A 162 10.74 4.78 -7.49
CA VAL A 162 9.63 4.52 -8.40
C VAL A 162 8.38 4.93 -7.64
N ASN A 163 8.22 6.22 -7.45
CA ASN A 163 6.94 6.80 -7.13
C ASN A 163 6.10 6.66 -8.39
N LEU A 164 5.40 5.56 -8.49
CA LEU A 164 4.34 5.40 -9.48
C LEU A 164 3.19 6.32 -9.04
N PHE A 165 3.30 7.61 -9.35
CA PHE A 165 2.13 8.48 -9.39
C PHE A 165 1.30 8.03 -10.59
N ILE A 166 0.36 7.17 -10.33
CA ILE A 166 -0.62 6.79 -11.34
C ILE A 166 -1.66 7.90 -11.35
N GLN A 167 -1.43 8.90 -12.16
CA GLN A 167 -2.48 9.81 -12.54
C GLN A 167 -3.36 9.09 -13.56
N GLN A 168 -4.55 8.70 -13.11
CA GLN A 168 -5.64 8.41 -14.01
C GLN A 168 -5.99 9.73 -14.71
N LYS A 169 -5.42 9.95 -15.88
CA LYS A 169 -5.89 10.99 -16.77
C LYS A 169 -7.22 10.47 -17.33
N LEU A 170 -8.32 10.90 -16.74
CA LEU A 170 -9.63 10.83 -17.38
C LEU A 170 -9.52 11.57 -18.71
N ILE A 171 -9.57 10.83 -19.79
CA ILE A 171 -9.87 11.36 -21.11
C ILE A 171 -11.39 11.40 -21.23
#